data_1635c793e6bf303f9341cf60a25d1d76
#
_entry.id   1635c793e6bf303f9341cf60a25d1d76
#
_cell.length_a   1.000
_cell.length_b   1.000
_cell.length_c   1.000
_cell.angle_alpha   90.00
_cell.angle_beta   90.00
_cell.angle_gamma   90.00
#
_symmetry.space_group_name_H-M   'P 1'
#
loop_
_entity.id
_entity.type
_entity.pdbx_description
1 polymer ?
#
loop_
_entity_poly.entity_id
_entity_poly.type
_entity_poly.pdbx_seq_one_letter_code
_entity_poly.pdbx_strand_id
1 'polypeptide(L)'
;MNILITSPFTHISKNIHSHRAAQAAIYADQLSNVGHNVHLDISGDIAPDPNTFDEVYVYHGNDWAGSLNLFGGMKNYGGIDNLIRYSKIKSKVYSLWIDHPKYSEMLKSRMNGDIHDDWNKVDWNNLNLIENQSTIIREIEDTDKIVVGDSHAISMYRPGWFVNSVPFKTLHGALKEKLSSFIEPNHRIAEFYFGNIDVRHHLLRMKNPEKSTRNLVNAYYNQLLELDLDEVSVYELLPIENECRQIPKSGHYKNKPFHGSWNERNNIRLIFKNEMEKLCANSKIKFISWVDYLINDKGELSFYHMEKPRSVHLSRNSYPHWQGRKWSGLSETSATLDKFFK
;
A
#
# COMPACT_ATOMS: atom_id res chain seq x y z
N MET A 1 25.35 2.21 -8.48
CA MET A 1 25.15 3.51 -7.84
C MET A 1 24.82 3.32 -6.37
N ASN A 2 25.16 4.31 -5.54
CA ASN A 2 24.70 4.38 -4.15
C ASN A 2 23.42 5.19 -4.10
N ILE A 3 22.34 4.60 -3.65
CA ILE A 3 21.00 5.19 -3.68
C ILE A 3 20.44 5.28 -2.27
N LEU A 4 19.93 6.45 -1.89
CA LEU A 4 19.15 6.63 -0.67
C LEU A 4 17.66 6.65 -1.00
N ILE A 5 16.88 5.81 -0.32
CA ILE A 5 15.42 5.90 -0.31
C ILE A 5 15.00 6.29 1.10
N THR A 6 14.29 7.38 1.22
CA THR A 6 13.82 7.91 2.50
C THR A 6 12.34 8.25 2.45
N SER A 7 11.68 8.09 3.58
CA SER A 7 10.29 8.49 3.77
C SER A 7 10.17 9.33 5.03
N PRO A 8 10.03 10.65 4.89
CA PRO A 8 10.02 11.58 6.03
C PRO A 8 8.84 11.41 6.99
N PHE A 9 7.88 10.55 6.63
CA PHE A 9 6.65 10.35 7.42
C PHE A 9 6.63 9.12 8.29
N THR A 10 7.57 8.23 8.14
CA THR A 10 7.55 6.96 8.87
C THR A 10 7.85 7.13 10.34
N HIS A 11 8.46 8.22 10.71
CA HIS A 11 8.74 8.52 12.12
C HIS A 11 7.46 8.74 12.95
N ILE A 12 6.34 9.17 12.35
CA ILE A 12 5.07 9.32 13.05
C ILE A 12 4.57 7.99 13.61
N SER A 13 4.79 6.93 12.88
CA SER A 13 4.38 5.60 13.29
C SER A 13 5.54 4.82 13.90
N LYS A 14 6.79 5.30 13.78
CA LYS A 14 8.01 4.50 13.99
C LYS A 14 7.86 3.09 13.42
N ASN A 15 7.05 2.99 12.39
CA ASN A 15 6.47 1.75 11.97
C ASN A 15 6.72 1.60 10.47
N ILE A 16 7.78 0.88 10.16
CA ILE A 16 8.11 0.43 8.80
C ILE A 16 6.99 -0.39 8.15
N HIS A 17 5.90 -0.54 8.84
CA HIS A 17 4.75 -1.33 8.45
C HIS A 17 3.64 -0.51 7.79
N SER A 18 3.77 0.83 7.73
CA SER A 18 2.81 1.62 6.97
C SER A 18 2.85 1.20 5.50
N HIS A 19 1.71 1.28 4.84
CA HIS A 19 1.60 1.00 3.40
C HIS A 19 2.66 1.74 2.57
N ARG A 20 3.04 2.94 2.96
CA ARG A 20 4.07 3.75 2.29
C ARG A 20 5.49 3.27 2.53
N ALA A 21 5.79 2.91 3.77
CA ALA A 21 7.07 2.30 4.08
C ALA A 21 7.22 0.96 3.34
N ALA A 22 6.13 0.21 3.20
CA ALA A 22 6.11 -1.00 2.38
C ALA A 22 6.43 -0.70 0.91
N GLN A 23 5.83 0.32 0.32
CA GLN A 23 6.11 0.72 -1.06
C GLN A 23 7.56 1.21 -1.23
N ALA A 24 8.07 2.02 -0.31
CA ALA A 24 9.47 2.45 -0.32
C ALA A 24 10.43 1.26 -0.21
N ALA A 25 10.12 0.28 0.63
CA ALA A 25 10.91 -0.94 0.77
C ALA A 25 10.87 -1.84 -0.48
N ILE A 26 9.71 -1.95 -1.12
CA ILE A 26 9.57 -2.66 -2.41
C ILE A 26 10.48 -2.02 -3.46
N TYR A 27 10.42 -0.70 -3.58
CA TYR A 27 11.24 0.01 -4.54
C TYR A 27 12.74 -0.13 -4.26
N ALA A 28 13.12 -0.06 -2.97
CA ALA A 28 14.49 -0.30 -2.55
C ALA A 28 14.98 -1.71 -2.92
N ASP A 29 14.12 -2.70 -2.73
CA ASP A 29 14.42 -4.08 -3.09
C ASP A 29 14.63 -4.26 -4.59
N GLN A 30 13.78 -3.67 -5.40
CA GLN A 30 13.88 -3.72 -6.86
C GLN A 30 15.19 -3.09 -7.36
N LEU A 31 15.53 -1.91 -6.87
CA LEU A 31 16.80 -1.26 -7.19
C LEU A 31 18.02 -2.10 -6.75
N SER A 32 17.92 -2.73 -5.58
CA SER A 32 18.97 -3.63 -5.09
C SER A 32 19.12 -4.87 -5.99
N ASN A 33 18.01 -5.43 -6.46
CA ASN A 33 18.01 -6.62 -7.32
C ASN A 33 18.64 -6.35 -8.71
N VAL A 34 18.59 -5.12 -9.21
CA VAL A 34 19.27 -4.71 -10.44
C VAL A 34 20.70 -4.21 -10.21
N GLY A 35 21.26 -4.43 -9.01
CA GLY A 35 22.69 -4.23 -8.71
C GLY A 35 23.05 -2.85 -8.16
N HIS A 36 22.10 -2.07 -7.67
CA HIS A 36 22.39 -0.84 -6.95
C HIS A 36 22.69 -1.12 -5.47
N ASN A 37 23.55 -0.29 -4.87
CA ASN A 37 23.74 -0.26 -3.42
C ASN A 37 22.71 0.69 -2.80
N VAL A 38 21.71 0.16 -2.13
CA VAL A 38 20.55 0.92 -1.66
C VAL A 38 20.52 1.01 -0.14
N HIS A 39 20.43 2.24 0.36
CA HIS A 39 20.13 2.52 1.76
C HIS A 39 18.67 2.95 1.91
N LEU A 40 17.90 2.17 2.65
CA LEU A 40 16.51 2.47 2.98
C LEU A 40 16.42 3.12 4.36
N ASP A 41 16.18 4.42 4.39
CA ASP A 41 15.89 5.16 5.62
C ASP A 41 14.40 5.48 5.71
N ILE A 42 13.72 4.77 6.57
CA ILE A 42 12.30 4.95 6.85
C ILE A 42 12.02 5.29 8.32
N SER A 43 13.06 5.42 9.12
CA SER A 43 12.95 5.80 10.54
C SER A 43 12.64 7.28 10.75
N GLY A 44 13.16 8.12 9.87
CA GLY A 44 13.08 9.58 9.97
C GLY A 44 13.83 10.19 11.15
N ASP A 45 14.44 9.36 12.02
CA ASP A 45 15.08 9.82 13.25
C ASP A 45 16.51 10.35 13.01
N ILE A 46 17.24 9.70 12.11
CA ILE A 46 18.60 10.11 11.72
C ILE A 46 18.73 9.93 10.22
N ALA A 47 18.58 11.00 9.49
CA ALA A 47 18.82 10.96 8.06
C ALA A 47 20.32 10.82 7.79
N PRO A 48 20.75 9.84 6.98
CA PRO A 48 22.14 9.72 6.55
C PRO A 48 22.57 10.97 5.79
N ASP A 49 23.89 11.22 5.69
CA ASP A 49 24.38 12.33 4.89
C ASP A 49 24.05 12.13 3.41
N PRO A 50 23.15 12.93 2.82
CA PRO A 50 22.71 12.74 1.45
C PRO A 50 23.84 12.90 0.41
N ASN A 51 24.92 13.62 0.76
CA ASN A 51 26.05 13.81 -0.15
C ASN A 51 26.89 12.54 -0.36
N THR A 52 26.63 11.49 0.39
CA THR A 52 27.29 10.18 0.23
C THR A 52 26.60 9.29 -0.82
N PHE A 53 25.49 9.76 -1.40
CA PHE A 53 24.69 9.03 -2.37
C PHE A 53 24.74 9.67 -3.75
N ASP A 54 24.68 8.84 -4.78
CA ASP A 54 24.59 9.29 -6.18
C ASP A 54 23.19 9.81 -6.50
N GLU A 55 22.16 9.16 -5.91
CA GLU A 55 20.75 9.53 -6.07
C GLU A 55 20.00 9.42 -4.74
N VAL A 56 19.02 10.30 -4.55
CA VAL A 56 18.13 10.29 -3.40
C VAL A 56 16.67 10.25 -3.86
N TYR A 57 15.93 9.26 -3.37
CA TYR A 57 14.52 9.09 -3.60
C TYR A 57 13.74 9.42 -2.33
N VAL A 58 13.02 10.52 -2.36
CA VAL A 58 12.18 10.95 -1.25
C VAL A 58 10.76 10.46 -1.48
N TYR A 59 10.34 9.50 -0.67
CA TYR A 59 9.03 8.88 -0.78
C TYR A 59 7.97 9.66 0.00
N HIS A 60 7.11 10.36 -0.72
CA HIS A 60 5.99 11.09 -0.14
C HIS A 60 4.68 10.34 -0.37
N GLY A 61 4.09 9.80 0.64
CA GLY A 61 2.77 9.24 0.50
C GLY A 61 1.65 10.30 0.60
N ASN A 62 0.42 9.83 0.43
CA ASN A 62 -0.80 10.64 0.52
C ASN A 62 -0.93 11.45 1.81
N ASP A 63 -0.32 10.99 2.92
CA ASP A 63 -0.39 11.68 4.21
C ASP A 63 0.37 12.99 4.22
N TRP A 64 1.27 13.19 3.28
CA TRP A 64 2.01 14.43 3.21
C TRP A 64 1.05 15.61 3.00
N ALA A 65 0.18 15.49 2.03
CA ALA A 65 -0.84 16.50 1.81
C ALA A 65 -1.89 16.58 2.93
N GLY A 66 -2.25 15.44 3.53
CA GLY A 66 -3.17 15.39 4.66
C GLY A 66 -2.56 15.91 5.96
N SER A 67 -1.30 15.62 6.22
CA SER A 67 -0.57 16.07 7.41
C SER A 67 -0.34 17.58 7.40
N LEU A 68 -0.14 18.17 6.25
CA LEU A 68 0.02 19.61 6.11
C LEU A 68 -1.21 20.38 6.62
N ASN A 69 -2.42 19.83 6.44
CA ASN A 69 -3.64 20.53 6.79
C ASN A 69 -4.19 20.20 8.19
N LEU A 70 -3.86 19.02 8.74
CA LEU A 70 -4.55 18.51 9.92
C LEU A 70 -3.75 18.63 11.23
N PHE A 71 -2.40 18.72 11.17
CA PHE A 71 -1.55 18.60 12.35
C PHE A 71 -0.44 19.66 12.43
N GLY A 72 -0.62 20.82 11.83
CA GLY A 72 0.43 21.86 11.80
C GLY A 72 1.54 21.52 10.81
N GLY A 73 1.29 20.59 9.90
CA GLY A 73 2.14 20.29 8.77
C GLY A 73 3.35 19.41 9.05
N MET A 74 4.20 19.31 8.06
CA MET A 74 5.44 18.53 8.07
C MET A 74 6.40 18.95 9.18
N LYS A 75 6.27 20.16 9.69
CA LYS A 75 7.13 20.70 10.75
C LYS A 75 7.17 19.83 12.01
N ASN A 76 6.03 19.23 12.36
CA ASN A 76 5.92 18.36 13.53
C ASN A 76 6.61 17.01 13.34
N TYR A 77 7.05 16.69 12.14
CA TYR A 77 7.55 15.37 11.77
C TYR A 77 8.93 15.40 11.11
N GLY A 78 9.60 16.54 11.12
CA GLY A 78 10.92 16.71 10.50
C GLY A 78 10.93 16.57 8.97
N GLY A 79 9.77 16.35 8.36
CA GLY A 79 9.68 16.05 6.93
C GLY A 79 10.08 17.23 6.04
N ILE A 80 9.74 18.47 6.43
CA ILE A 80 10.14 19.66 5.68
C ILE A 80 11.64 19.90 5.77
N ASP A 81 12.23 19.68 6.95
CA ASP A 81 13.68 19.86 7.14
C ASP A 81 14.47 18.87 6.30
N ASN A 82 14.02 17.61 6.23
CA ASN A 82 14.60 16.61 5.34
C ASN A 82 14.43 16.99 3.88
N LEU A 83 13.26 17.47 3.47
CA LEU A 83 13.03 17.90 2.10
C LEU A 83 13.92 19.09 1.72
N ILE A 84 14.05 20.09 2.60
CA ILE A 84 14.96 21.23 2.44
C ILE A 84 16.40 20.74 2.28
N ARG A 85 16.81 19.81 3.14
CA ARG A 85 18.16 19.24 3.13
C ARG A 85 18.43 18.51 1.83
N TYR A 86 17.54 17.61 1.40
CA TYR A 86 17.72 16.82 0.19
C TYR A 86 17.59 17.64 -1.10
N SER A 87 16.78 18.70 -1.11
CA SER A 87 16.64 19.58 -2.28
C SER A 87 17.89 20.42 -2.57
N LYS A 88 18.80 20.57 -1.60
CA LYS A 88 20.02 21.39 -1.72
C LYS A 88 21.27 20.59 -2.07
N ILE A 89 21.18 19.29 -2.22
CA ILE A 89 22.33 18.45 -2.53
C ILE A 89 22.63 18.41 -4.02
N LYS A 90 23.86 18.03 -4.37
CA LYS A 90 24.26 17.86 -5.77
C LYS A 90 23.65 16.64 -6.42
N SER A 91 23.24 15.67 -5.63
CA SER A 91 22.64 14.44 -6.11
C SER A 91 21.25 14.70 -6.69
N LYS A 92 20.85 13.85 -7.61
CA LYS A 92 19.52 13.88 -8.18
C LYS A 92 18.50 13.44 -7.15
N VAL A 93 17.53 14.30 -6.84
CA VAL A 93 16.49 14.05 -5.85
C VAL A 93 15.17 13.81 -6.55
N TYR A 94 14.56 12.67 -6.26
CA TYR A 94 13.26 12.30 -6.79
C TYR A 94 12.22 12.36 -5.68
N SER A 95 11.08 12.95 -5.96
CA SER A 95 9.91 12.83 -5.12
C SER A 95 9.00 11.75 -5.69
N LEU A 96 8.94 10.62 -5.00
CA LEU A 96 8.06 9.52 -5.37
C LEU A 96 6.65 9.83 -4.89
N TRP A 97 5.79 10.20 -5.79
CA TRP A 97 4.39 10.48 -5.49
C TRP A 97 3.51 9.30 -5.88
N ILE A 98 2.67 8.86 -4.95
CA ILE A 98 1.69 7.82 -5.27
C ILE A 98 0.41 8.47 -5.80
N ASP A 99 0.07 8.06 -6.98
CA ASP A 99 -1.25 8.01 -7.60
C ASP A 99 -2.36 8.88 -7.01
N HIS A 100 -2.30 10.17 -7.19
CA HIS A 100 -3.52 10.93 -7.29
C HIS A 100 -3.29 12.18 -8.15
N PRO A 101 -3.90 12.33 -9.33
CA PRO A 101 -3.78 13.54 -10.15
C PRO A 101 -4.04 14.83 -9.37
N LYS A 102 -4.95 14.77 -8.39
CA LYS A 102 -5.23 15.87 -7.46
C LYS A 102 -4.06 16.25 -6.54
N TYR A 103 -3.13 15.33 -6.27
CA TYR A 103 -1.98 15.64 -5.42
C TYR A 103 -0.89 16.37 -6.17
N SER A 104 -0.69 16.04 -7.44
CA SER A 104 0.22 16.76 -8.30
C SER A 104 -0.21 18.24 -8.45
N GLU A 105 -1.51 18.48 -8.73
CA GLU A 105 -2.06 19.84 -8.79
C GLU A 105 -1.98 20.56 -7.44
N MET A 106 -2.28 19.87 -6.36
CA MET A 106 -2.22 20.41 -5.02
C MET A 106 -0.78 20.72 -4.58
N LEU A 107 0.19 19.88 -4.97
CA LEU A 107 1.60 20.14 -4.74
C LEU A 107 2.06 21.36 -5.55
N LYS A 108 1.74 21.42 -6.85
CA LYS A 108 2.04 22.55 -7.72
C LYS A 108 1.44 23.85 -7.18
N SER A 109 0.20 23.83 -6.73
CA SER A 109 -0.46 25.00 -6.11
C SER A 109 0.23 25.43 -4.81
N ARG A 110 0.75 24.50 -4.05
CA ARG A 110 1.48 24.74 -2.79
C ARG A 110 2.93 25.16 -3.01
N MET A 111 3.53 24.75 -4.12
CA MET A 111 4.85 25.21 -4.55
C MET A 111 4.87 26.73 -4.82
N ASN A 112 3.73 27.36 -5.04
CA ASN A 112 3.61 28.80 -5.30
C ASN A 112 3.52 29.66 -4.03
N GLY A 113 3.82 29.13 -2.84
CA GLY A 113 4.07 29.93 -1.64
C GLY A 113 2.95 29.99 -0.60
N ASP A 114 1.83 29.32 -0.81
CA ASP A 114 0.61 29.57 -0.02
C ASP A 114 0.52 28.91 1.37
N ILE A 115 1.50 28.07 1.83
CA ILE A 115 1.18 27.23 2.99
C ILE A 115 2.20 27.19 4.12
N HIS A 116 3.47 27.45 3.88
CA HIS A 116 4.48 27.40 4.95
C HIS A 116 5.70 28.24 4.59
N ASP A 117 6.17 29.07 5.51
CA ASP A 117 7.37 29.90 5.31
C ASP A 117 8.61 29.07 4.95
N ASP A 118 8.66 27.84 5.43
CA ASP A 118 9.78 26.93 5.18
C ASP A 118 9.75 26.29 3.77
N TRP A 119 8.64 26.35 3.04
CA TRP A 119 8.55 25.87 1.67
C TRP A 119 9.43 26.66 0.71
N ASN A 120 9.64 27.93 1.00
CA ASN A 120 10.53 28.80 0.23
C ASN A 120 12.01 28.41 0.37
N LYS A 121 12.35 27.57 1.34
CA LYS A 121 13.69 27.06 1.56
C LYS A 121 14.00 25.79 0.74
N VAL A 122 12.98 25.16 0.15
CA VAL A 122 13.14 23.98 -0.69
C VAL A 122 13.58 24.41 -2.10
N ASP A 123 14.66 23.84 -2.59
CA ASP A 123 15.07 24.04 -3.98
C ASP A 123 14.29 23.07 -4.90
N TRP A 124 13.14 23.54 -5.33
CA TRP A 124 12.23 22.77 -6.16
C TRP A 124 12.78 22.40 -7.53
N ASN A 125 13.79 23.13 -8.02
CA ASN A 125 14.42 22.83 -9.32
C ASN A 125 15.25 21.56 -9.29
N ASN A 126 15.69 21.16 -8.10
CA ASN A 126 16.42 19.89 -7.89
C ASN A 126 15.50 18.69 -7.65
N LEU A 127 14.19 18.91 -7.48
CA LEU A 127 13.23 17.85 -7.23
C LEU A 127 12.57 17.39 -8.54
N ASN A 128 12.91 16.18 -8.99
CA ASN A 128 12.16 15.52 -10.04
C ASN A 128 10.94 14.84 -9.44
N LEU A 129 9.75 15.34 -9.77
CA LEU A 129 8.50 14.78 -9.32
C LEU A 129 8.14 13.56 -10.16
N ILE A 130 8.06 12.40 -9.54
CA ILE A 130 7.61 11.18 -10.17
C ILE A 130 6.15 10.98 -9.77
N GLU A 131 5.26 11.18 -10.72
CA GLU A 131 3.81 11.20 -10.48
C GLU A 131 3.20 9.79 -10.41
N ASN A 132 3.89 8.79 -10.94
CA ASN A 132 3.38 7.43 -11.01
C ASN A 132 4.46 6.41 -10.64
N GLN A 133 4.34 5.83 -9.45
CA GLN A 133 5.27 4.81 -8.98
C GLN A 133 5.28 3.56 -9.85
N SER A 134 4.13 3.18 -10.43
CA SER A 134 4.05 2.01 -11.30
C SER A 134 4.92 2.15 -12.55
N THR A 135 5.13 3.37 -13.05
CA THR A 135 6.03 3.62 -14.17
C THR A 135 7.48 3.29 -13.83
N ILE A 136 7.93 3.67 -12.63
CA ILE A 136 9.30 3.42 -12.19
C ILE A 136 9.55 1.93 -11.97
N ILE A 137 8.59 1.26 -11.36
CA ILE A 137 8.65 -0.18 -11.14
C ILE A 137 8.74 -0.93 -12.47
N ARG A 138 8.03 -0.50 -13.52
CA ARG A 138 8.10 -1.08 -14.86
C ARG A 138 9.46 -0.92 -15.54
N GLU A 139 10.14 0.19 -15.30
CA GLU A 139 11.48 0.42 -15.85
C GLU A 139 12.54 -0.48 -15.19
N ILE A 140 12.26 -1.00 -14.01
CA ILE A 140 13.19 -1.82 -13.24
C ILE A 140 12.94 -3.31 -13.39
N GLU A 141 11.68 -3.74 -13.51
CA GLU A 141 11.34 -5.16 -13.63
C GLU A 141 10.56 -5.46 -14.92
N ASP A 142 11.21 -6.14 -15.84
CA ASP A 142 10.54 -6.84 -16.96
C ASP A 142 10.08 -8.19 -16.44
N THR A 143 8.87 -8.24 -15.86
CA THR A 143 8.29 -9.45 -15.30
C THR A 143 6.95 -9.77 -15.96
N ASP A 144 6.72 -11.06 -16.19
CA ASP A 144 5.44 -11.59 -16.69
C ASP A 144 4.40 -11.83 -15.58
N LYS A 145 4.74 -11.48 -14.33
CA LYS A 145 3.96 -11.76 -13.13
C LYS A 145 3.45 -10.50 -12.46
N ILE A 146 2.16 -10.45 -12.15
CA ILE A 146 1.53 -9.30 -11.52
C ILE A 146 0.62 -9.69 -10.36
N VAL A 147 0.65 -8.87 -9.30
CA VAL A 147 -0.41 -8.83 -8.28
C VAL A 147 -1.23 -7.57 -8.48
N VAL A 148 -2.54 -7.72 -8.57
CA VAL A 148 -3.49 -6.61 -8.78
C VAL A 148 -4.48 -6.56 -7.62
N GLY A 149 -4.69 -5.38 -7.04
CA GLY A 149 -5.68 -5.28 -5.97
C GLY A 149 -5.87 -3.89 -5.39
N ASP A 150 -6.62 -3.84 -4.30
CA ASP A 150 -6.75 -2.61 -3.51
C ASP A 150 -5.46 -2.32 -2.73
N SER A 151 -5.51 -1.41 -1.76
CA SER A 151 -4.33 -1.04 -0.96
C SER A 151 -3.67 -2.22 -0.23
N HIS A 152 -4.36 -3.34 -0.07
CA HIS A 152 -3.80 -4.53 0.56
C HIS A 152 -2.96 -5.41 -0.39
N ALA A 153 -3.07 -5.22 -1.71
CA ALA A 153 -2.30 -6.00 -2.69
C ALA A 153 -0.79 -5.86 -2.48
N ILE A 154 -0.35 -4.74 -1.93
CA ILE A 154 1.07 -4.51 -1.61
C ILE A 154 1.62 -5.57 -0.64
N SER A 155 0.77 -6.16 0.20
CA SER A 155 1.16 -7.23 1.12
C SER A 155 1.56 -8.52 0.41
N MET A 156 1.25 -8.65 -0.87
CA MET A 156 1.55 -9.81 -1.70
C MET A 156 2.82 -9.64 -2.54
N TYR A 157 3.52 -8.52 -2.39
CA TYR A 157 4.79 -8.30 -3.09
C TYR A 157 5.83 -9.36 -2.75
N ARG A 158 6.54 -9.79 -3.76
CA ARG A 158 7.73 -10.63 -3.70
C ARG A 158 8.62 -10.38 -4.92
N PRO A 159 9.94 -10.70 -4.85
CA PRO A 159 10.82 -10.51 -6.01
C PRO A 159 10.30 -11.19 -7.26
N GLY A 160 10.48 -10.55 -8.40
CA GLY A 160 10.02 -11.03 -9.70
C GLY A 160 8.51 -10.89 -9.90
N TRP A 161 7.82 -10.09 -9.08
CA TRP A 161 6.40 -9.78 -9.22
C TRP A 161 6.17 -8.28 -9.26
N PHE A 162 5.46 -7.84 -10.27
CA PHE A 162 4.93 -6.49 -10.31
C PHE A 162 3.71 -6.37 -9.38
N VAL A 163 3.53 -5.24 -8.73
CA VAL A 163 2.36 -4.99 -7.87
C VAL A 163 1.63 -3.75 -8.35
N ASN A 164 0.42 -3.95 -8.89
CA ASN A 164 -0.50 -2.87 -9.19
C ASN A 164 -1.51 -2.72 -8.03
N SER A 165 -1.09 -1.98 -7.01
CA SER A 165 -1.93 -1.68 -5.85
C SER A 165 -2.67 -0.37 -6.07
N VAL A 166 -4.01 -0.43 -6.15
CA VAL A 166 -4.88 0.72 -6.39
C VAL A 166 -5.60 1.12 -5.11
N PRO A 167 -5.09 2.10 -4.36
CA PRO A 167 -5.69 2.53 -3.10
C PRO A 167 -7.15 2.96 -3.28
N PHE A 168 -7.99 2.63 -2.29
CA PHE A 168 -9.43 2.93 -2.27
C PHE A 168 -10.27 2.26 -3.36
N LYS A 169 -9.70 1.41 -4.21
CA LYS A 169 -10.45 0.70 -5.24
C LYS A 169 -11.31 -0.40 -4.60
N THR A 170 -12.62 -0.31 -4.79
CA THR A 170 -13.54 -1.39 -4.45
C THR A 170 -13.53 -2.46 -5.53
N LEU A 171 -13.88 -3.69 -5.18
CA LEU A 171 -14.07 -4.75 -6.18
C LEU A 171 -15.15 -4.35 -7.19
N HIS A 172 -16.28 -3.80 -6.72
CA HIS A 172 -17.33 -3.32 -7.62
C HIS A 172 -16.81 -2.25 -8.61
N GLY A 173 -15.94 -1.35 -8.16
CA GLY A 173 -15.30 -0.36 -9.02
C GLY A 173 -14.35 -0.99 -10.03
N ALA A 174 -13.52 -1.94 -9.59
CA ALA A 174 -12.61 -2.66 -10.46
C ALA A 174 -13.34 -3.44 -11.57
N LEU A 175 -14.46 -4.11 -11.22
CA LEU A 175 -15.28 -4.84 -12.20
C LEU A 175 -15.92 -3.92 -13.25
N LYS A 176 -16.29 -2.70 -12.88
CA LYS A 176 -16.79 -1.70 -13.85
C LYS A 176 -15.73 -1.26 -14.85
N GLU A 177 -14.48 -1.16 -14.42
CA GLU A 177 -13.34 -0.79 -15.26
C GLU A 177 -12.81 -1.99 -16.07
N LYS A 178 -13.25 -3.20 -15.75
CA LYS A 178 -12.77 -4.51 -16.20
C LYS A 178 -11.39 -4.86 -15.63
N LEU A 179 -11.26 -6.08 -15.12
CA LEU A 179 -10.01 -6.55 -14.50
C LEU A 179 -8.83 -6.54 -15.47
N SER A 180 -9.07 -6.78 -16.75
CA SER A 180 -8.05 -6.73 -17.80
C SER A 180 -7.38 -5.36 -17.93
N SER A 181 -8.03 -4.27 -17.53
CA SER A 181 -7.45 -2.93 -17.60
C SER A 181 -6.33 -2.67 -16.58
N PHE A 182 -6.19 -3.54 -15.59
CA PHE A 182 -5.13 -3.46 -14.57
C PHE A 182 -3.90 -4.30 -14.90
N ILE A 183 -3.90 -4.97 -16.06
CA ILE A 183 -2.87 -5.92 -16.49
C ILE A 183 -2.23 -5.39 -17.76
N GLU A 184 -0.91 -5.42 -17.82
CA GLU A 184 -0.20 -5.06 -19.05
C GLU A 184 -0.08 -6.27 -20.00
N PRO A 185 0.10 -6.04 -21.30
CA PRO A 185 0.15 -7.12 -22.31
C PRO A 185 1.27 -8.15 -22.13
N ASN A 186 2.35 -7.79 -21.42
CA ASN A 186 3.47 -8.70 -21.13
C ASN A 186 3.21 -9.65 -19.97
N HIS A 187 2.20 -9.37 -19.13
CA HIS A 187 1.88 -10.24 -18.00
C HIS A 187 1.19 -11.52 -18.48
N ARG A 188 1.64 -12.64 -17.94
CA ARG A 188 1.10 -13.99 -18.21
C ARG A 188 0.52 -14.65 -16.97
N ILE A 189 0.96 -14.23 -15.79
CA ILE A 189 0.54 -14.76 -14.49
C ILE A 189 0.01 -13.61 -13.64
N ALA A 190 -1.24 -13.72 -13.16
CA ALA A 190 -1.83 -12.68 -12.34
C ALA A 190 -2.47 -13.22 -11.06
N GLU A 191 -2.26 -12.50 -9.97
CA GLU A 191 -2.92 -12.71 -8.69
C GLU A 191 -3.78 -11.50 -8.34
N PHE A 192 -4.99 -11.74 -7.86
CA PHE A 192 -5.96 -10.69 -7.60
C PHE A 192 -6.34 -10.60 -6.13
N TYR A 193 -6.39 -9.37 -5.61
CA TYR A 193 -6.70 -9.10 -4.22
C TYR A 193 -7.62 -7.90 -4.06
N PHE A 194 -8.89 -8.05 -4.45
CA PHE A 194 -9.94 -7.05 -4.28
C PHE A 194 -11.06 -7.57 -3.40
N GLY A 195 -11.79 -6.66 -2.76
CA GLY A 195 -13.01 -6.95 -2.00
C GLY A 195 -12.93 -6.58 -0.53
N ASN A 196 -11.76 -6.27 0.01
CA ASN A 196 -11.60 -5.89 1.42
C ASN A 196 -12.44 -4.66 1.80
N ILE A 197 -12.55 -3.68 0.91
CA ILE A 197 -13.37 -2.48 1.12
C ILE A 197 -14.85 -2.83 1.04
N ASP A 198 -15.24 -3.68 0.09
CA ASP A 198 -16.62 -4.06 -0.15
C ASP A 198 -17.21 -4.78 1.05
N VAL A 199 -16.52 -5.77 1.61
CA VAL A 199 -17.00 -6.53 2.78
C VAL A 199 -17.05 -5.68 4.05
N ARG A 200 -16.14 -4.71 4.20
CA ARG A 200 -16.07 -3.86 5.39
C ARG A 200 -17.07 -2.72 5.40
N HIS A 201 -17.41 -2.18 4.23
CA HIS A 201 -18.11 -0.90 4.16
C HIS A 201 -19.41 -0.93 3.36
N HIS A 202 -19.50 -1.75 2.30
CA HIS A 202 -20.57 -1.61 1.33
C HIS A 202 -21.60 -2.74 1.37
N LEU A 203 -21.17 -3.98 1.40
CA LEU A 203 -22.06 -5.12 1.19
C LEU A 203 -23.15 -5.23 2.26
N LEU A 204 -22.80 -5.00 3.52
CA LEU A 204 -23.77 -5.07 4.61
C LEU A 204 -24.84 -3.96 4.54
N ARG A 205 -24.60 -2.90 3.78
CA ARG A 205 -25.56 -1.79 3.56
C ARG A 205 -26.55 -2.08 2.43
N MET A 206 -26.37 -3.15 1.69
CA MET A 206 -27.27 -3.53 0.59
C MET A 206 -28.59 -4.07 1.12
N LYS A 207 -29.66 -3.95 0.33
CA LYS A 207 -31.01 -4.44 0.69
C LYS A 207 -31.01 -5.95 1.03
N ASN A 208 -30.19 -6.74 0.34
CA ASN A 208 -29.97 -8.14 0.62
C ASN A 208 -28.46 -8.42 0.59
N PRO A 209 -27.77 -8.26 1.75
CA PRO A 209 -26.31 -8.34 1.81
C PRO A 209 -25.74 -9.65 1.30
N GLU A 210 -26.30 -10.79 1.70
CA GLU A 210 -25.81 -12.11 1.28
C GLU A 210 -25.94 -12.33 -0.23
N LYS A 211 -27.11 -12.03 -0.79
CA LYS A 211 -27.34 -12.15 -2.24
C LYS A 211 -26.41 -11.20 -3.00
N SER A 212 -26.26 -9.97 -2.52
CA SER A 212 -25.36 -9.01 -3.14
C SER A 212 -23.90 -9.45 -3.10
N THR A 213 -23.47 -10.08 -2.00
CA THR A 213 -22.14 -10.66 -1.86
C THR A 213 -21.92 -11.78 -2.88
N ARG A 214 -22.85 -12.75 -2.97
CA ARG A 214 -22.75 -13.84 -3.95
C ARG A 214 -22.73 -13.32 -5.39
N ASN A 215 -23.58 -12.35 -5.71
CA ASN A 215 -23.59 -11.72 -7.04
C ASN A 215 -22.26 -11.04 -7.37
N LEU A 216 -21.66 -10.33 -6.40
CA LEU A 216 -20.38 -9.67 -6.59
C LEU A 216 -19.25 -10.69 -6.81
N VAL A 217 -19.24 -11.77 -6.02
CA VAL A 217 -18.27 -12.87 -6.16
C VAL A 217 -18.40 -13.55 -7.52
N ASN A 218 -19.63 -13.84 -7.97
CA ASN A 218 -19.87 -14.43 -9.28
C ASN A 218 -19.41 -13.51 -10.43
N ALA A 219 -19.66 -12.21 -10.32
CA ALA A 219 -19.19 -11.24 -11.32
C ALA A 219 -17.65 -11.16 -11.33
N TYR A 220 -17.01 -11.24 -10.16
CA TYR A 220 -15.56 -11.28 -10.04
C TYR A 220 -14.99 -12.53 -10.71
N TYR A 221 -15.51 -13.69 -10.34
CA TYR A 221 -15.09 -14.97 -10.89
C TYR A 221 -15.25 -15.03 -12.42
N ASN A 222 -16.37 -14.53 -12.96
CA ASN A 222 -16.60 -14.51 -14.40
C ASN A 222 -15.56 -13.65 -15.13
N GLN A 223 -15.22 -12.47 -14.61
CA GLN A 223 -14.17 -11.65 -15.21
C GLN A 223 -12.78 -12.28 -15.09
N LEU A 224 -12.49 -13.01 -14.00
CA LEU A 224 -11.24 -13.75 -13.89
C LEU A 224 -11.13 -14.87 -14.94
N LEU A 225 -12.27 -15.54 -15.28
CA LEU A 225 -12.30 -16.54 -16.33
C LEU A 225 -12.08 -15.99 -17.74
N GLU A 226 -12.46 -14.72 -17.96
CA GLU A 226 -12.31 -14.02 -19.24
C GLU A 226 -10.88 -13.58 -19.53
N LEU A 227 -9.98 -13.62 -18.53
CA LEU A 227 -8.60 -13.19 -18.71
C LEU A 227 -7.81 -14.18 -19.55
N ASP A 228 -7.10 -13.67 -20.56
CA ASP A 228 -6.17 -14.43 -21.40
C ASP A 228 -4.80 -14.50 -20.75
N LEU A 229 -4.69 -15.31 -19.70
CA LEU A 229 -3.49 -15.51 -18.89
C LEU A 229 -3.21 -16.99 -18.70
N ASP A 230 -1.94 -17.33 -18.51
CA ASP A 230 -1.53 -18.71 -18.27
C ASP A 230 -1.93 -19.18 -16.87
N GLU A 231 -1.81 -18.29 -15.87
CA GLU A 231 -2.21 -18.58 -14.51
C GLU A 231 -2.97 -17.39 -13.90
N VAL A 232 -4.10 -17.70 -13.24
CA VAL A 232 -4.90 -16.74 -12.50
C VAL A 232 -5.14 -17.25 -11.09
N SER A 233 -4.89 -16.41 -10.10
CA SER A 233 -5.16 -16.71 -8.69
C SER A 233 -5.93 -15.58 -8.03
N VAL A 234 -6.67 -15.91 -6.97
CA VAL A 234 -7.38 -14.93 -6.14
C VAL A 234 -7.11 -15.21 -4.66
N TYR A 235 -6.77 -14.17 -3.93
CA TYR A 235 -6.48 -14.27 -2.50
C TYR A 235 -7.73 -14.22 -1.63
N GLU A 236 -7.71 -15.00 -0.56
CA GLU A 236 -8.65 -14.85 0.54
C GLU A 236 -8.54 -13.45 1.14
N LEU A 237 -9.69 -12.82 1.45
CA LEU A 237 -9.74 -11.49 2.07
C LEU A 237 -9.26 -11.53 3.53
N LEU A 238 -8.67 -10.43 3.99
CA LEU A 238 -8.24 -10.26 5.37
C LEU A 238 -9.38 -10.50 6.36
N PRO A 239 -9.07 -11.05 7.54
CA PRO A 239 -10.01 -11.07 8.66
C PRO A 239 -10.52 -9.66 8.96
N ILE A 240 -11.74 -9.58 9.46
CA ILE A 240 -12.31 -8.31 9.87
C ILE A 240 -11.67 -7.88 11.20
N GLU A 241 -11.24 -6.65 11.26
CA GLU A 241 -10.76 -5.99 12.48
C GLU A 241 -11.89 -5.81 13.49
N ASN A 242 -11.54 -5.79 14.77
CA ASN A 242 -12.52 -5.65 15.84
C ASN A 242 -13.19 -4.27 15.89
N GLU A 243 -14.15 -4.08 16.80
CA GLU A 243 -14.94 -2.84 16.92
C GLU A 243 -14.11 -1.62 17.37
N CYS A 244 -12.86 -1.82 17.81
CA CYS A 244 -11.96 -0.72 18.20
C CYS A 244 -11.37 0.04 17.00
N ARG A 245 -11.66 -0.39 15.78
CA ARG A 245 -11.20 0.27 14.56
C ARG A 245 -11.55 1.76 14.55
N GLN A 246 -10.64 2.57 14.00
CA GLN A 246 -10.90 3.99 13.84
C GLN A 246 -12.01 4.26 12.81
N ILE A 247 -12.90 5.22 13.16
CA ILE A 247 -13.87 5.75 12.21
C ILE A 247 -13.12 6.36 11.01
N PRO A 248 -13.56 6.10 9.77
CA PRO A 248 -12.90 6.65 8.58
C PRO A 248 -12.80 8.17 8.62
N LYS A 249 -11.60 8.71 8.43
CA LYS A 249 -11.35 10.15 8.35
C LYS A 249 -11.45 10.72 6.95
N SER A 250 -11.58 9.86 5.94
CA SER A 250 -11.65 10.23 4.52
C SER A 250 -12.58 9.28 3.76
N GLY A 251 -12.85 9.59 2.50
CA GLY A 251 -13.68 8.78 1.62
C GLY A 251 -15.19 8.96 1.84
N HIS A 252 -15.98 8.12 1.18
CA HIS A 252 -17.44 8.20 1.16
C HIS A 252 -18.09 8.10 2.55
N TYR A 253 -17.49 7.34 3.46
CA TYR A 253 -17.97 7.13 4.83
C TYR A 253 -17.23 7.96 5.88
N LYS A 254 -16.62 9.07 5.48
CA LYS A 254 -15.93 9.97 6.41
C LYS A 254 -16.83 10.31 7.61
N ASN A 255 -16.28 10.14 8.80
CA ASN A 255 -16.93 10.42 10.10
C ASN A 255 -18.23 9.61 10.35
N LYS A 256 -18.48 8.55 9.57
CA LYS A 256 -19.63 7.67 9.84
C LYS A 256 -19.16 6.43 10.62
N PRO A 257 -19.94 5.97 11.61
CA PRO A 257 -19.66 4.71 12.28
C PRO A 257 -19.76 3.55 11.29
N PHE A 258 -19.14 2.43 11.64
CA PHE A 258 -19.28 1.21 10.85
C PHE A 258 -20.72 0.74 10.89
N HIS A 259 -21.18 0.20 9.76
CA HIS A 259 -22.51 -0.36 9.66
C HIS A 259 -22.50 -1.81 10.14
N GLY A 260 -23.47 -2.15 10.98
CA GLY A 260 -23.60 -3.46 11.59
C GLY A 260 -22.53 -3.79 12.64
N SER A 261 -22.65 -4.94 13.24
CA SER A 261 -21.70 -5.51 14.19
C SER A 261 -20.50 -6.16 13.50
N TRP A 262 -19.47 -6.46 14.27
CA TRP A 262 -18.34 -7.26 13.77
C TRP A 262 -18.80 -8.62 13.23
N ASN A 263 -19.70 -9.32 13.93
CA ASN A 263 -20.22 -10.60 13.51
C ASN A 263 -20.90 -10.54 12.13
N GLU A 264 -21.71 -9.52 11.90
CA GLU A 264 -22.37 -9.34 10.60
C GLU A 264 -21.37 -9.08 9.48
N ARG A 265 -20.37 -8.23 9.70
CA ARG A 265 -19.30 -7.97 8.73
C ARG A 265 -18.45 -9.21 8.46
N ASN A 266 -18.09 -9.96 9.50
CA ASN A 266 -17.34 -11.19 9.35
C ASN A 266 -18.16 -12.28 8.63
N ASN A 267 -19.46 -12.38 8.88
CA ASN A 267 -20.35 -13.29 8.13
C ASN A 267 -20.32 -12.97 6.62
N ILE A 268 -20.38 -11.69 6.25
CA ILE A 268 -20.27 -11.28 4.83
C ILE A 268 -18.91 -11.68 4.25
N ARG A 269 -17.81 -11.53 4.99
CA ARG A 269 -16.48 -12.00 4.56
C ARG A 269 -16.46 -13.51 4.34
N LEU A 270 -17.05 -14.27 5.26
CA LEU A 270 -17.10 -15.74 5.16
C LEU A 270 -17.97 -16.20 3.97
N ILE A 271 -19.09 -15.53 3.71
CA ILE A 271 -19.89 -15.79 2.50
C ILE A 271 -19.06 -15.52 1.26
N PHE A 272 -18.32 -14.42 1.21
CA PHE A 272 -17.44 -14.10 0.09
C PHE A 272 -16.36 -15.19 -0.11
N LYS A 273 -15.68 -15.57 0.96
CA LYS A 273 -14.66 -16.64 0.95
C LYS A 273 -15.25 -17.95 0.41
N ASN A 274 -16.30 -18.45 1.05
CA ASN A 274 -16.87 -19.76 0.75
C ASN A 274 -17.41 -19.84 -0.69
N GLU A 275 -18.03 -18.76 -1.16
CA GLU A 275 -18.53 -18.71 -2.55
C GLU A 275 -17.37 -18.70 -3.55
N MET A 276 -16.31 -17.90 -3.31
CA MET A 276 -15.15 -17.85 -4.19
C MET A 276 -14.40 -19.19 -4.20
N GLU A 277 -14.14 -19.77 -3.03
CA GLU A 277 -13.48 -21.06 -2.90
C GLU A 277 -14.26 -22.17 -3.65
N LYS A 278 -15.58 -22.19 -3.49
CA LYS A 278 -16.44 -23.12 -4.20
C LYS A 278 -16.36 -22.97 -5.73
N LEU A 279 -16.37 -21.74 -6.24
CA LEU A 279 -16.25 -21.47 -7.67
C LEU A 279 -14.88 -21.87 -8.23
N CYS A 280 -13.83 -21.67 -7.44
CA CYS A 280 -12.47 -22.01 -7.84
C CYS A 280 -12.18 -23.52 -7.76
N ALA A 281 -12.87 -24.29 -6.92
CA ALA A 281 -12.56 -25.69 -6.63
C ALA A 281 -12.47 -26.60 -7.88
N ASN A 282 -13.22 -26.29 -8.94
CA ASN A 282 -13.24 -27.05 -10.19
C ASN A 282 -12.94 -26.16 -11.40
N SER A 283 -12.05 -25.21 -11.25
CA SER A 283 -11.74 -24.20 -12.26
C SER A 283 -10.25 -24.07 -12.48
N LYS A 284 -9.87 -23.36 -13.54
CA LYS A 284 -8.46 -22.98 -13.79
C LYS A 284 -7.96 -21.90 -12.82
N ILE A 285 -8.86 -21.24 -12.07
CA ILE A 285 -8.51 -20.17 -11.13
C ILE A 285 -8.14 -20.79 -9.78
N LYS A 286 -6.97 -20.41 -9.25
CA LYS A 286 -6.51 -20.88 -7.93
C LYS A 286 -7.03 -19.95 -6.83
N PHE A 287 -7.65 -20.52 -5.79
CA PHE A 287 -7.94 -19.78 -4.56
C PHE A 287 -6.80 -19.94 -3.57
N ILE A 288 -6.27 -18.82 -3.07
CA ILE A 288 -5.15 -18.80 -2.14
C ILE A 288 -5.66 -18.42 -0.75
N SER A 289 -5.78 -19.42 0.13
CA SER A 289 -6.05 -19.22 1.56
C SER A 289 -4.75 -18.99 2.31
N TRP A 290 -4.71 -17.95 3.17
CA TRP A 290 -3.46 -17.53 3.80
C TRP A 290 -3.64 -16.81 5.14
N VAL A 291 -4.87 -16.60 5.59
CA VAL A 291 -5.17 -15.65 6.68
C VAL A 291 -5.24 -16.29 8.07
N ASP A 292 -5.14 -17.61 8.20
CA ASP A 292 -5.38 -18.31 9.45
C ASP A 292 -4.44 -17.89 10.59
N TYR A 293 -3.18 -17.55 10.27
CA TYR A 293 -2.23 -17.08 11.27
C TYR A 293 -2.42 -15.62 11.69
N LEU A 294 -3.30 -14.88 10.99
CA LEU A 294 -3.58 -13.46 11.27
C LEU A 294 -4.69 -13.26 12.30
N ILE A 295 -5.41 -14.32 12.65
CA ILE A 295 -6.56 -14.23 13.55
C ILE A 295 -6.17 -14.44 15.01
N ASN A 296 -6.88 -13.78 15.91
CA ASN A 296 -6.83 -14.07 17.34
C ASN A 296 -7.83 -15.19 17.71
N ASP A 297 -7.88 -15.57 18.98
CA ASP A 297 -8.78 -16.62 19.49
C ASP A 297 -10.28 -16.32 19.26
N LYS A 298 -10.63 -15.08 18.95
CA LYS A 298 -12.00 -14.65 18.64
C LYS A 298 -12.31 -14.63 17.13
N GLY A 299 -11.32 -14.96 16.29
CA GLY A 299 -11.44 -14.90 14.84
C GLY A 299 -11.31 -13.49 14.24
N GLU A 300 -10.94 -12.49 15.04
CA GLU A 300 -10.68 -11.12 14.59
C GLU A 300 -9.27 -10.98 14.06
N LEU A 301 -9.02 -10.00 13.18
CA LEU A 301 -7.66 -9.62 12.83
C LEU A 301 -6.90 -9.22 14.09
N SER A 302 -5.83 -9.93 14.39
CA SER A 302 -5.01 -9.71 15.58
C SER A 302 -4.29 -8.36 15.52
N PHE A 303 -4.28 -7.63 16.63
CA PHE A 303 -3.50 -6.39 16.77
C PHE A 303 -2.01 -6.57 16.50
N TYR A 304 -1.47 -7.74 16.79
CA TYR A 304 -0.06 -8.07 16.54
C TYR A 304 0.31 -7.96 15.05
N HIS A 305 -0.65 -8.27 14.18
CA HIS A 305 -0.45 -8.26 12.74
C HIS A 305 -0.81 -6.92 12.07
N MET A 306 -1.38 -5.98 12.80
CA MET A 306 -1.70 -4.65 12.26
C MET A 306 -0.45 -3.77 12.16
N GLU A 307 -0.37 -2.90 11.15
CA GLU A 307 0.70 -1.91 11.02
C GLU A 307 0.77 -0.95 12.21
N LYS A 308 -0.38 -0.68 12.79
CA LYS A 308 -0.59 0.10 14.02
C LYS A 308 -1.94 -0.29 14.64
N PRO A 309 -2.15 -0.06 15.93
CA PRO A 309 -3.44 -0.31 16.55
C PRO A 309 -4.58 0.35 15.76
N ARG A 310 -5.66 -0.38 15.55
CA ARG A 310 -6.87 0.06 14.82
C ARG A 310 -6.70 0.26 13.32
N SER A 311 -5.60 -0.19 12.73
CA SER A 311 -5.43 -0.19 11.28
C SER A 311 -6.09 -1.41 10.64
N VAL A 312 -6.42 -1.28 9.36
CA VAL A 312 -6.84 -2.39 8.51
C VAL A 312 -5.68 -3.00 7.74
N HIS A 313 -4.54 -2.31 7.68
CA HIS A 313 -3.36 -2.76 6.99
C HIS A 313 -2.47 -3.59 7.91
N LEU A 314 -1.80 -4.55 7.32
CA LEU A 314 -0.88 -5.42 8.03
C LEU A 314 0.47 -4.75 8.26
N SER A 315 1.15 -5.18 9.31
CA SER A 315 2.56 -4.91 9.49
C SER A 315 3.39 -5.64 8.43
N ARG A 316 4.58 -5.09 8.08
CA ARG A 316 5.50 -5.69 7.11
C ARG A 316 5.82 -7.16 7.43
N ASN A 317 6.08 -7.45 8.69
CA ASN A 317 6.44 -8.78 9.14
C ASN A 317 5.29 -9.81 9.06
N SER A 318 4.07 -9.34 8.87
CA SER A 318 2.88 -10.17 8.71
C SER A 318 2.53 -10.44 7.25
N TYR A 319 3.28 -9.87 6.32
CA TYR A 319 3.09 -10.17 4.90
C TYR A 319 3.62 -11.56 4.57
N PRO A 320 2.87 -12.40 3.86
CA PRO A 320 3.22 -13.81 3.67
C PRO A 320 4.58 -14.01 2.99
N HIS A 321 4.94 -13.11 2.10
CA HIS A 321 6.20 -13.19 1.33
C HIS A 321 7.36 -12.41 1.94
N TRP A 322 7.13 -11.71 3.06
CA TRP A 322 8.14 -10.88 3.72
C TRP A 322 8.67 -11.46 5.02
N GLN A 323 8.02 -12.50 5.53
CA GLN A 323 8.45 -13.16 6.77
C GLN A 323 9.86 -13.74 6.62
N GLY A 324 10.73 -13.34 7.55
CA GLY A 324 12.12 -13.85 7.59
C GLY A 324 13.02 -13.39 6.44
N ARG A 325 12.55 -12.52 5.56
CA ARG A 325 13.33 -12.04 4.43
C ARG A 325 14.47 -11.13 4.89
N LYS A 326 15.69 -11.50 4.52
CA LYS A 326 16.86 -10.63 4.61
C LYS A 326 16.99 -9.87 3.28
N TRP A 327 17.07 -8.58 3.35
CA TRP A 327 17.28 -7.70 2.21
C TRP A 327 18.77 -7.69 1.88
N SER A 328 19.19 -8.41 0.85
CA SER A 328 20.60 -8.41 0.43
C SER A 328 20.92 -7.09 -0.26
N GLY A 329 22.03 -6.45 0.11
CA GLY A 329 22.45 -5.18 -0.47
C GLY A 329 21.67 -3.95 0.03
N LEU A 330 20.76 -4.14 0.97
CA LEU A 330 19.97 -3.09 1.60
C LEU A 330 20.44 -2.86 3.02
N SER A 331 20.86 -1.64 3.36
CA SER A 331 20.98 -1.21 4.75
C SER A 331 19.68 -0.53 5.18
N GLU A 332 19.23 -0.82 6.38
CA GLU A 332 17.95 -0.33 6.91
C GLU A 332 18.16 0.28 8.29
N THR A 333 17.75 1.54 8.46
CA THR A 333 17.59 2.12 9.79
C THR A 333 16.14 1.94 10.19
N SER A 334 15.86 1.02 11.07
CA SER A 334 14.52 0.77 11.58
C SER A 334 14.51 0.78 13.12
N ALA A 335 13.50 1.45 13.69
CA ALA A 335 13.18 1.23 15.09
C ALA A 335 12.45 -0.12 15.21
N THR A 336 13.02 -1.06 15.94
CA THR A 336 12.36 -2.34 16.22
C THR A 336 11.14 -2.12 17.13
N LEU A 337 10.06 -2.86 16.87
CA LEU A 337 8.83 -2.86 17.67
C LEU A 337 9.08 -3.09 19.17
N ASP A 338 10.18 -3.72 19.53
CA ASP A 338 10.57 -4.02 20.92
C ASP A 338 10.67 -2.79 21.84
N LYS A 339 10.76 -1.58 21.25
CA LYS A 339 10.75 -0.32 22.03
C LYS A 339 9.36 0.14 22.45
N PHE A 340 8.30 -0.45 21.92
CA PHE A 340 6.92 -0.06 22.21
C PHE A 340 6.23 -0.94 23.25
N PHE A 341 6.84 -2.08 23.60
CA PHE A 341 6.30 -3.04 24.57
C PHE A 341 7.14 -3.14 25.85
N LYS A 342 7.98 -2.14 26.10
CA LYS A 342 8.68 -1.96 27.38
C LYS A 342 7.99 -0.91 28.23
#